data_9e6deaa1e88aafe204749b2a35a352de
#
_entry.id   9e6deaa1e88aafe204749b2a35a352de
#
_cell.length_a   1.000
_cell.length_b   1.000
_cell.length_c   1.000
_cell.angle_alpha   90.00
_cell.angle_beta   90.00
_cell.angle_gamma   90.00
#
_symmetry.space_group_name_H-M   'P 1'
#
loop_
_entity.id
_entity.type
_entity.pdbx_description
1 polymer ?
#
loop_
_entity_poly.entity_id
_entity_poly.type
_entity_poly.pdbx_seq_one_letter_code
_entity_poly.pdbx_strand_id
1 'polypeptide(L)'
;MANIRMSLPDAINNLGTLIKMAKNDGLDARAYISTALGCPYEGNVSSETVINLADKMFELGADKIAIADTIGSGGPALVEEVVGKAANKFGAENLIVHFHDTRALGLINAWVALKIGVTEFDTSLGGLGGCPFAPGAAGNLATEDLAFMLNDAGYETGIDIKKVREAVLIAEKYTGQKLGGR
;
A
#
# COMPACT_ATOMS: atom_id res chain seq x y z
N MET A 1 18.55 -0.18 5.02
CA MET A 1 19.59 0.86 4.77
C MET A 1 19.53 1.45 3.37
N ALA A 2 19.16 0.69 2.32
CA ALA A 2 19.22 1.17 0.94
C ALA A 2 18.28 2.36 0.62
N ASN A 3 17.07 2.40 1.16
CA ASN A 3 16.09 3.44 0.87
C ASN A 3 16.30 4.69 1.73
N ILE A 4 16.14 4.56 3.04
CA ILE A 4 16.13 5.71 3.96
C ILE A 4 17.49 5.99 4.61
N ARG A 5 18.53 5.23 4.28
CA ARG A 5 19.92 5.36 4.74
C ARG A 5 20.09 5.38 6.26
N MET A 6 19.21 4.73 7.00
CA MET A 6 19.30 4.60 8.46
C MET A 6 18.98 3.17 8.89
N SER A 7 19.36 2.83 10.12
CA SER A 7 19.01 1.54 10.71
C SER A 7 17.51 1.47 11.04
N LEU A 8 16.97 0.27 11.17
CA LEU A 8 15.56 0.10 11.56
C LEU A 8 15.24 0.73 12.92
N PRO A 9 16.09 0.59 13.99
CA PRO A 9 15.86 1.28 15.25
C PRO A 9 15.83 2.80 15.13
N ASP A 10 16.75 3.38 14.33
CA ASP A 10 16.79 4.84 14.11
C ASP A 10 15.55 5.30 13.34
N ALA A 11 15.10 4.52 12.34
CA ALA A 11 13.87 4.80 11.60
C ALA A 11 12.65 4.80 12.54
N ILE A 12 12.52 3.81 13.41
CA ILE A 12 11.44 3.72 14.38
C ILE A 12 11.44 4.93 15.33
N ASN A 13 12.61 5.33 15.85
CA ASN A 13 12.73 6.48 16.73
C ASN A 13 12.33 7.78 16.03
N ASN A 14 12.78 7.99 14.78
CA ASN A 14 12.44 9.15 13.99
C ASN A 14 10.94 9.19 13.66
N LEU A 15 10.35 8.05 13.26
CA LEU A 15 8.91 7.95 13.01
C LEU A 15 8.10 8.26 14.26
N GLY A 16 8.50 7.77 15.43
CA GLY A 16 7.85 8.10 16.71
C GLY A 16 7.86 9.60 17.00
N THR A 17 8.95 10.29 16.67
CA THR A 17 9.02 11.75 16.79
C THR A 17 8.06 12.44 15.82
N LEU A 18 8.04 12.03 14.55
CA LEU A 18 7.16 12.59 13.52
C LEU A 18 5.67 12.36 13.83
N ILE A 19 5.31 11.16 14.30
CA ILE A 19 3.95 10.83 14.71
C ILE A 19 3.51 11.75 15.86
N LYS A 20 4.34 11.94 16.87
CA LYS A 20 4.04 12.85 17.99
C LYS A 20 3.85 14.29 17.52
N MET A 21 4.67 14.77 16.59
CA MET A 21 4.52 16.11 16.02
C MET A 21 3.20 16.23 15.28
N ALA A 22 2.86 15.28 14.40
CA ALA A 22 1.59 15.25 13.68
C ALA A 22 0.38 15.28 14.64
N LYS A 23 0.41 14.45 15.69
CA LYS A 23 -0.66 14.40 16.70
C LYS A 23 -0.79 15.72 17.48
N ASN A 24 0.32 16.38 17.81
CA ASN A 24 0.30 17.69 18.47
C ASN A 24 -0.31 18.78 17.58
N ASP A 25 -0.17 18.65 16.26
CA ASP A 25 -0.76 19.55 15.26
C ASP A 25 -2.21 19.16 14.89
N GLY A 26 -2.79 18.15 15.56
CA GLY A 26 -4.16 17.67 15.31
C GLY A 26 -4.31 16.88 14.00
N LEU A 27 -3.22 16.33 13.46
CA LEU A 27 -3.21 15.53 12.23
C LEU A 27 -3.28 14.04 12.55
N ASP A 28 -3.91 13.28 11.64
CA ASP A 28 -3.82 11.82 11.65
C ASP A 28 -2.49 11.35 11.05
N ALA A 29 -1.95 10.28 11.62
CA ALA A 29 -0.69 9.70 11.21
C ALA A 29 -0.89 8.27 10.68
N ARG A 30 -0.50 8.04 9.41
CA ARG A 30 -0.43 6.71 8.80
C ARG A 30 1.02 6.25 8.74
N ALA A 31 1.31 5.05 9.25
CA ALA A 31 2.63 4.45 9.13
C ALA A 31 2.63 3.37 8.05
N TYR A 32 3.62 3.43 7.15
CA TYR A 32 3.79 2.44 6.08
C TYR A 32 4.81 1.39 6.48
N ILE A 33 4.43 0.11 6.35
CA ILE A 33 5.35 -1.02 6.39
C ILE A 33 5.66 -1.43 4.95
N SER A 34 6.73 -0.83 4.42
CA SER A 34 7.21 -1.14 3.07
C SER A 34 7.78 -2.55 3.01
N THR A 35 7.74 -3.15 1.81
CA THR A 35 8.25 -4.51 1.56
C THR A 35 7.63 -5.61 2.45
N ALA A 36 6.41 -5.37 2.95
CA ALA A 36 5.73 -6.30 3.86
C ALA A 36 5.47 -7.69 3.24
N LEU A 37 5.32 -7.76 1.93
CA LEU A 37 5.06 -9.00 1.18
C LEU A 37 6.28 -9.49 0.40
N GLY A 38 7.45 -8.93 0.68
CA GLY A 38 8.71 -9.33 0.06
C GLY A 38 9.65 -8.15 -0.15
N CYS A 39 10.93 -8.38 0.14
CA CYS A 39 12.00 -7.38 0.06
C CYS A 39 12.96 -7.73 -1.10
N PRO A 40 13.33 -6.76 -1.96
CA PRO A 40 14.24 -7.01 -3.07
C PRO A 40 15.68 -7.35 -2.61
N TYR A 41 16.00 -7.07 -1.35
CA TYR A 41 17.32 -7.31 -0.76
C TYR A 41 17.37 -8.54 0.16
N GLU A 42 16.33 -8.73 0.97
CA GLU A 42 16.28 -9.78 2.01
C GLU A 42 15.41 -10.96 1.60
N GLY A 43 14.67 -10.86 0.49
CA GLY A 43 13.76 -11.90 0.04
C GLY A 43 12.47 -11.94 0.87
N ASN A 44 12.13 -13.09 1.41
CA ASN A 44 10.89 -13.28 2.18
C ASN A 44 10.91 -12.52 3.49
N VAL A 45 9.80 -11.85 3.79
CA VAL A 45 9.55 -11.18 5.06
C VAL A 45 8.47 -11.98 5.81
N SER A 46 8.75 -12.34 7.07
CA SER A 46 7.78 -13.10 7.85
C SER A 46 6.59 -12.22 8.25
N SER A 47 5.39 -12.80 8.25
CA SER A 47 4.20 -12.11 8.75
C SER A 47 4.37 -11.63 10.20
N GLU A 48 5.11 -12.35 11.02
CA GLU A 48 5.41 -11.95 12.39
C GLU A 48 6.23 -10.66 12.45
N THR A 49 7.22 -10.49 11.58
CA THR A 49 7.99 -9.25 11.47
C THR A 49 7.08 -8.07 11.12
N VAL A 50 6.16 -8.25 10.17
CA VAL A 50 5.20 -7.20 9.77
C VAL A 50 4.29 -6.84 10.94
N ILE A 51 3.74 -7.83 11.64
CA ILE A 51 2.85 -7.61 12.79
C ILE A 51 3.57 -6.90 13.93
N ASN A 52 4.81 -7.28 14.25
CA ASN A 52 5.60 -6.63 15.31
C ASN A 52 5.93 -5.18 14.98
N LEU A 53 6.21 -4.88 13.70
CA LEU A 53 6.42 -3.49 13.27
C LEU A 53 5.12 -2.67 13.32
N ALA A 54 3.99 -3.25 12.91
CA ALA A 54 2.68 -2.61 13.02
C ALA A 54 2.33 -2.29 14.48
N ASP A 55 2.52 -3.25 15.38
CA ASP A 55 2.31 -3.08 16.82
C ASP A 55 3.11 -1.89 17.34
N LYS A 56 4.40 -1.85 16.97
CA LYS A 56 5.29 -0.76 17.36
C LYS A 56 4.84 0.61 16.84
N MET A 57 4.31 0.69 15.63
CA MET A 57 3.80 1.96 15.08
C MET A 57 2.52 2.41 15.81
N PHE A 58 1.61 1.48 16.14
CA PHE A 58 0.44 1.80 16.98
C PHE A 58 0.84 2.25 18.39
N GLU A 59 1.82 1.61 19.04
CA GLU A 59 2.36 2.05 20.32
C GLU A 59 2.93 3.48 20.25
N LEU A 60 3.49 3.88 19.11
CA LEU A 60 4.02 5.23 18.89
C LEU A 60 2.92 6.25 18.57
N GLY A 61 1.66 5.82 18.40
CA GLY A 61 0.50 6.68 18.19
C GLY A 61 0.05 6.82 16.73
N ALA A 62 0.47 5.95 15.83
CA ALA A 62 -0.09 5.91 14.49
C ALA A 62 -1.58 5.57 14.55
N ASP A 63 -2.40 6.25 13.74
CA ASP A 63 -3.85 6.00 13.65
C ASP A 63 -4.16 4.81 12.75
N LYS A 64 -3.36 4.61 11.69
CA LYS A 64 -3.52 3.51 10.72
C LYS A 64 -2.17 2.97 10.25
N ILE A 65 -2.19 1.72 9.83
CA ILE A 65 -1.03 1.04 9.24
C ILE A 65 -1.32 0.70 7.78
N ALA A 66 -0.43 1.10 6.90
CA ALA A 66 -0.43 0.69 5.50
C ALA A 66 0.52 -0.50 5.29
N ILE A 67 -0.02 -1.64 4.90
CA ILE A 67 0.73 -2.84 4.51
C ILE A 67 1.03 -2.74 3.02
N ALA A 68 2.33 -2.63 2.66
CA ALA A 68 2.72 -2.34 1.30
C ALA A 68 3.50 -3.48 0.63
N ASP A 69 3.02 -3.91 -0.54
CA ASP A 69 3.75 -4.75 -1.48
C ASP A 69 4.55 -3.88 -2.45
N THR A 70 5.64 -3.35 -1.97
CA THR A 70 6.47 -2.33 -2.66
C THR A 70 7.00 -2.77 -4.02
N ILE A 71 7.15 -4.07 -4.24
CA ILE A 71 7.71 -4.63 -5.47
C ILE A 71 6.72 -5.51 -6.25
N GLY A 72 5.49 -5.64 -5.78
CA GLY A 72 4.47 -6.48 -6.39
C GLY A 72 4.86 -7.96 -6.40
N SER A 73 5.50 -8.44 -5.32
CA SER A 73 5.96 -9.82 -5.21
C SER A 73 5.00 -10.74 -4.48
N GLY A 74 4.10 -10.18 -3.67
CA GLY A 74 3.12 -10.92 -2.92
C GLY A 74 2.01 -11.51 -3.78
N GLY A 75 1.61 -12.74 -3.47
CA GLY A 75 0.43 -13.36 -4.05
C GLY A 75 -0.74 -13.41 -3.06
N PRO A 76 -1.94 -13.82 -3.52
CA PRO A 76 -3.17 -13.82 -2.72
C PRO A 76 -3.05 -14.57 -1.38
N ALA A 77 -2.40 -15.72 -1.36
CA ALA A 77 -2.21 -16.51 -0.14
C ALA A 77 -1.36 -15.77 0.92
N LEU A 78 -0.31 -15.06 0.48
CA LEU A 78 0.52 -14.26 1.39
C LEU A 78 -0.23 -13.03 1.89
N VAL A 79 -1.04 -12.40 1.03
CA VAL A 79 -1.93 -11.30 1.44
C VAL A 79 -2.93 -11.79 2.49
N GLU A 80 -3.57 -12.93 2.25
CA GLU A 80 -4.50 -13.54 3.22
C GLU A 80 -3.82 -13.80 4.56
N GLU A 81 -2.59 -14.32 4.55
CA GLU A 81 -1.82 -14.56 5.78
C GLU A 81 -1.48 -13.26 6.51
N VAL A 82 -0.80 -12.32 5.83
CA VAL A 82 -0.24 -11.12 6.48
C VAL A 82 -1.34 -10.15 6.85
N VAL A 83 -2.23 -9.81 5.91
CA VAL A 83 -3.33 -8.86 6.15
C VAL A 83 -4.36 -9.46 7.09
N GLY A 84 -4.65 -10.78 6.98
CA GLY A 84 -5.56 -11.48 7.89
C GLY A 84 -5.06 -11.48 9.33
N LYS A 85 -3.76 -11.76 9.56
CA LYS A 85 -3.16 -11.66 10.90
C LYS A 85 -3.22 -10.23 11.45
N ALA A 86 -2.93 -9.24 10.60
CA ALA A 86 -3.01 -7.84 11.00
C ALA A 86 -4.44 -7.42 11.35
N ALA A 87 -5.43 -7.77 10.52
CA ALA A 87 -6.83 -7.47 10.76
C ALA A 87 -7.37 -8.13 12.03
N ASN A 88 -6.98 -9.37 12.29
CA ASN A 88 -7.35 -10.07 13.53
C ASN A 88 -6.77 -9.42 14.78
N LYS A 89 -5.58 -8.81 14.70
CA LYS A 89 -4.93 -8.17 15.85
C LYS A 89 -5.35 -6.72 16.04
N PHE A 90 -5.48 -5.96 14.96
CA PHE A 90 -5.60 -4.50 15.03
C PHE A 90 -6.96 -3.97 14.56
N GLY A 91 -7.82 -4.82 13.97
CA GLY A 91 -9.04 -4.41 13.27
C GLY A 91 -8.76 -4.03 11.81
N ALA A 92 -9.60 -4.49 10.89
CA ALA A 92 -9.44 -4.23 9.46
C ALA A 92 -9.63 -2.73 9.12
N GLU A 93 -10.42 -2.01 9.89
CA GLU A 93 -10.70 -0.57 9.78
C GLU A 93 -9.47 0.31 10.05
N ASN A 94 -8.47 -0.24 10.76
CA ASN A 94 -7.22 0.44 11.08
C ASN A 94 -6.10 0.12 10.07
N LEU A 95 -6.43 -0.65 9.03
CA LEU A 95 -5.49 -1.08 8.00
C LEU A 95 -5.77 -0.40 6.66
N ILE A 96 -4.70 -0.15 5.95
CA ILE A 96 -4.67 0.28 4.56
C ILE A 96 -3.81 -0.72 3.81
N VAL A 97 -4.11 -0.99 2.55
CA VAL A 97 -3.23 -1.78 1.69
C VAL A 97 -2.74 -0.97 0.50
N HIS A 98 -1.47 -1.19 0.16
CA HIS A 98 -0.80 -0.56 -0.96
C HIS A 98 -0.13 -1.63 -1.81
N PHE A 99 -0.70 -1.90 -2.98
CA PHE A 99 -0.21 -2.95 -3.85
C PHE A 99 0.39 -2.39 -5.14
N HIS A 100 1.47 -3.03 -5.58
CA HIS A 100 2.01 -2.87 -6.92
C HIS A 100 1.50 -3.98 -7.84
N ASP A 101 1.35 -3.66 -9.13
CA ASP A 101 0.80 -4.60 -10.12
C ASP A 101 1.87 -5.26 -11.01
N THR A 102 3.09 -5.38 -10.50
CA THR A 102 4.28 -5.91 -11.22
C THR A 102 4.05 -7.27 -11.87
N ARG A 103 3.24 -8.14 -11.24
CA ARG A 103 2.89 -9.47 -11.71
C ARG A 103 1.43 -9.63 -12.09
N ALA A 104 0.73 -8.53 -12.34
CA ALA A 104 -0.71 -8.51 -12.58
C ALA A 104 -1.53 -9.16 -11.44
N LEU A 105 -1.05 -9.06 -10.20
CA LEU A 105 -1.70 -9.59 -9.01
C LEU A 105 -2.33 -8.50 -8.13
N GLY A 106 -2.15 -7.23 -8.48
CA GLY A 106 -2.62 -6.10 -7.66
C GLY A 106 -4.12 -6.15 -7.40
N LEU A 107 -4.94 -6.39 -8.43
CA LEU A 107 -6.40 -6.47 -8.29
C LEU A 107 -6.85 -7.65 -7.46
N ILE A 108 -6.28 -8.84 -7.67
CA ILE A 108 -6.67 -10.02 -6.88
C ILE A 108 -6.24 -9.87 -5.41
N ASN A 109 -5.09 -9.25 -5.17
CA ASN A 109 -4.61 -8.94 -3.82
C ASN A 109 -5.54 -7.93 -3.12
N ALA A 110 -5.99 -6.90 -3.84
CA ALA A 110 -6.98 -5.95 -3.33
C ALA A 110 -8.31 -6.63 -3.00
N TRP A 111 -8.75 -7.55 -3.86
CA TRP A 111 -9.96 -8.35 -3.60
C TRP A 111 -9.83 -9.20 -2.34
N VAL A 112 -8.69 -9.88 -2.13
CA VAL A 112 -8.45 -10.66 -0.91
C VAL A 112 -8.47 -9.77 0.32
N ALA A 113 -7.81 -8.61 0.29
CA ALA A 113 -7.81 -7.65 1.40
C ALA A 113 -9.23 -7.14 1.70
N LEU A 114 -10.04 -6.85 0.67
CA LEU A 114 -11.45 -6.47 0.82
C LEU A 114 -12.26 -7.59 1.50
N LYS A 115 -12.05 -8.85 1.13
CA LYS A 115 -12.75 -10.00 1.76
C LYS A 115 -12.35 -10.21 3.21
N ILE A 116 -11.16 -9.76 3.62
CA ILE A 116 -10.73 -9.73 5.03
C ILE A 116 -11.42 -8.58 5.80
N GLY A 117 -11.92 -7.56 5.11
CA GLY A 117 -12.61 -6.40 5.69
C GLY A 117 -11.86 -5.08 5.55
N VAL A 118 -10.70 -5.05 4.88
CA VAL A 118 -9.99 -3.79 4.61
C VAL A 118 -10.73 -3.02 3.53
N THR A 119 -11.03 -1.76 3.78
CA THR A 119 -11.78 -0.88 2.88
C THR A 119 -10.98 0.34 2.39
N GLU A 120 -9.75 0.48 2.82
CA GLU A 120 -8.86 1.56 2.40
C GLU A 120 -7.71 1.03 1.54
N PHE A 121 -7.57 1.60 0.35
CA PHE A 121 -6.62 1.17 -0.67
C PHE A 121 -5.84 2.39 -1.18
N ASP A 122 -4.52 2.31 -1.17
CA ASP A 122 -3.68 3.28 -1.87
C ASP A 122 -3.49 2.83 -3.32
N THR A 123 -3.80 3.71 -4.24
CA THR A 123 -3.70 3.48 -5.69
C THR A 123 -3.16 4.73 -6.37
N SER A 124 -2.81 4.64 -7.64
CA SER A 124 -2.45 5.81 -8.41
C SER A 124 -3.10 5.83 -9.80
N LEU A 125 -3.21 7.04 -10.37
CA LEU A 125 -3.77 7.24 -11.71
C LEU A 125 -2.95 6.47 -12.74
N GLY A 126 -3.61 5.60 -13.52
CA GLY A 126 -2.97 4.79 -14.54
C GLY A 126 -1.89 3.85 -14.02
N GLY A 127 -1.83 3.61 -12.70
CA GLY A 127 -0.75 2.88 -12.07
C GLY A 127 0.58 3.65 -12.03
N LEU A 128 0.55 4.99 -12.15
CA LEU A 128 1.74 5.83 -12.16
C LEU A 128 2.57 5.65 -10.88
N GLY A 129 3.88 5.57 -11.06
CA GLY A 129 4.85 5.43 -9.99
C GLY A 129 5.38 4.01 -9.89
N GLY A 130 6.64 3.92 -9.49
CA GLY A 130 7.35 2.66 -9.29
C GLY A 130 8.36 2.82 -8.17
N CYS A 131 9.05 1.76 -7.84
CA CYS A 131 10.10 1.80 -6.83
C CYS A 131 11.46 1.87 -7.53
N PRO A 132 12.25 2.93 -7.35
CA PRO A 132 13.58 3.04 -7.97
C PRO A 132 14.56 1.96 -7.45
N PHE A 133 14.25 1.36 -6.31
CA PHE A 133 15.02 0.26 -5.71
C PHE A 133 14.57 -1.14 -6.19
N ALA A 134 13.56 -1.20 -7.06
CA ALA A 134 13.07 -2.44 -7.68
C ALA A 134 12.99 -2.25 -9.21
N PRO A 135 14.14 -2.31 -9.91
CA PRO A 135 14.16 -2.18 -11.36
C PRO A 135 13.23 -3.19 -12.02
N GLY A 136 12.37 -2.74 -12.95
CA GLY A 136 11.40 -3.58 -13.62
C GLY A 136 10.11 -3.84 -12.84
N ALA A 137 9.95 -3.28 -11.65
CA ALA A 137 8.65 -3.26 -10.99
C ALA A 137 7.69 -2.37 -11.79
N ALA A 138 6.59 -2.94 -12.26
CA ALA A 138 5.48 -2.16 -12.82
C ALA A 138 4.92 -1.22 -11.76
N GLY A 139 4.13 -0.22 -12.17
CA GLY A 139 3.59 0.79 -11.28
C GLY A 139 2.69 0.26 -10.18
N ASN A 140 2.13 1.20 -9.48
CA ASN A 140 1.09 0.95 -8.48
C ASN A 140 -0.14 0.27 -9.11
N LEU A 141 -0.99 -0.33 -8.29
CA LEU A 141 -2.34 -0.67 -8.71
C LEU A 141 -3.05 0.59 -9.21
N ALA A 142 -3.63 0.52 -10.42
CA ALA A 142 -4.30 1.65 -11.03
C ALA A 142 -5.64 1.94 -10.32
N THR A 143 -5.90 3.22 -10.07
CA THR A 143 -7.14 3.67 -9.41
C THR A 143 -8.37 3.29 -10.22
N GLU A 144 -8.35 3.49 -11.53
CA GLU A 144 -9.46 3.18 -12.43
C GLU A 144 -9.76 1.69 -12.50
N ASP A 145 -8.72 0.84 -12.51
CA ASP A 145 -8.90 -0.61 -12.56
C ASP A 145 -9.52 -1.14 -11.26
N LEU A 146 -9.04 -0.65 -10.11
CA LEU A 146 -9.63 -1.01 -8.82
C LEU A 146 -11.08 -0.50 -8.71
N ALA A 147 -11.32 0.77 -9.06
CA ALA A 147 -12.66 1.34 -9.00
C ALA A 147 -13.65 0.60 -9.92
N PHE A 148 -13.21 0.20 -11.13
CA PHE A 148 -14.01 -0.60 -12.03
C PHE A 148 -14.39 -1.94 -11.41
N MET A 149 -13.39 -2.68 -10.89
CA MET A 149 -13.63 -3.98 -10.25
C MET A 149 -14.59 -3.86 -9.06
N LEU A 150 -14.39 -2.86 -8.20
CA LEU A 150 -15.24 -2.66 -7.02
C LEU A 150 -16.68 -2.28 -7.40
N ASN A 151 -16.86 -1.38 -8.37
CA ASN A 151 -18.20 -0.98 -8.85
C ASN A 151 -18.93 -2.16 -9.51
N ASP A 152 -18.23 -2.98 -10.31
CA ASP A 152 -18.81 -4.21 -10.91
C ASP A 152 -19.21 -5.22 -9.84
N ALA A 153 -18.48 -5.29 -8.74
CA ALA A 153 -18.79 -6.13 -7.58
C ALA A 153 -19.87 -5.55 -6.65
N GLY A 154 -20.45 -4.38 -6.98
CA GLY A 154 -21.55 -3.76 -6.24
C GLY A 154 -21.11 -2.86 -5.08
N TYR A 155 -19.85 -2.48 -5.00
CA TYR A 155 -19.35 -1.52 -4.01
C TYR A 155 -19.40 -0.09 -4.57
N GLU A 156 -19.82 0.86 -3.75
CA GLU A 156 -19.80 2.28 -4.08
C GLU A 156 -18.43 2.87 -3.74
N THR A 157 -17.65 3.24 -4.75
CA THR A 157 -16.32 3.84 -4.56
C THR A 157 -16.34 5.37 -4.49
N GLY A 158 -17.41 6.00 -4.98
CA GLY A 158 -17.47 7.45 -5.17
C GLY A 158 -16.54 7.98 -6.28
N ILE A 159 -15.85 7.10 -7.01
CA ILE A 159 -14.88 7.46 -8.05
C ILE A 159 -15.56 7.54 -9.42
N ASP A 160 -15.44 8.70 -10.06
CA ASP A 160 -15.83 8.89 -11.47
C ASP A 160 -14.69 8.40 -12.38
N ILE A 161 -14.81 7.16 -12.87
CA ILE A 161 -13.79 6.52 -13.71
C ILE A 161 -13.49 7.34 -14.98
N LYS A 162 -14.49 8.05 -15.55
CA LYS A 162 -14.27 8.88 -16.74
C LYS A 162 -13.32 10.04 -16.43
N LYS A 163 -13.54 10.74 -15.30
CA LYS A 163 -12.65 11.82 -14.85
C LYS A 163 -11.26 11.31 -14.48
N VAL A 164 -11.17 10.12 -13.88
CA VAL A 164 -9.86 9.49 -13.58
C VAL A 164 -9.11 9.25 -14.89
N ARG A 165 -9.76 8.70 -15.94
CA ARG A 165 -9.13 8.48 -17.25
C ARG A 165 -8.71 9.78 -17.94
N GLU A 166 -9.48 10.86 -17.81
CA GLU A 166 -9.07 12.19 -18.29
C GLU A 166 -7.80 12.65 -17.56
N ALA A 167 -7.73 12.46 -16.24
CA ALA A 167 -6.54 12.79 -15.47
C ALA A 167 -5.33 11.92 -15.83
N VAL A 168 -5.53 10.63 -16.17
CA VAL A 168 -4.48 9.75 -16.70
C VAL A 168 -3.89 10.32 -18.00
N LEU A 169 -4.71 10.79 -18.94
CA LEU A 169 -4.21 11.40 -20.18
C LEU A 169 -3.37 12.66 -19.92
N ILE A 170 -3.72 13.43 -18.89
CA ILE A 170 -2.93 14.57 -18.46
C ILE A 170 -1.59 14.10 -17.89
N ALA A 171 -1.60 13.09 -17.02
CA ALA A 171 -0.38 12.52 -16.43
C ALA A 171 0.56 11.96 -17.52
N GLU A 172 0.03 11.22 -18.49
CA GLU A 172 0.80 10.73 -19.66
C GLU A 172 1.49 11.86 -20.41
N LYS A 173 0.76 12.97 -20.63
CA LYS A 173 1.32 14.15 -21.33
C LYS A 173 2.51 14.76 -20.58
N TYR A 174 2.42 14.85 -19.25
CA TYR A 174 3.49 15.46 -18.46
C TYR A 174 4.67 14.52 -18.19
N THR A 175 4.42 13.23 -18.07
CA THR A 175 5.46 12.22 -17.83
C THR A 175 6.15 11.74 -19.12
N GLY A 176 5.49 11.91 -20.27
CA GLY A 176 5.94 11.35 -21.54
C GLY A 176 5.83 9.83 -21.63
N GLN A 177 5.14 9.20 -20.70
CA GLN A 177 5.00 7.74 -20.60
C GLN A 177 3.55 7.33 -20.82
N LYS A 178 3.33 6.20 -21.49
CA LYS A 178 2.05 5.52 -21.50
C LYS A 178 1.84 4.80 -20.16
N LEU A 179 0.68 5.02 -19.54
CA LEU A 179 0.31 4.41 -18.27
C LEU A 179 -0.49 3.12 -18.48
N GLY A 180 -0.36 2.18 -17.54
CA GLY A 180 -0.86 0.82 -17.70
C GLY A 180 -2.32 0.60 -17.30
N GLY A 181 -2.98 1.57 -16.63
CA GLY A 181 -4.39 1.49 -16.25
C GLY A 181 -5.31 1.37 -17.45
N ARG A 182 -6.40 0.60 -17.33
CA ARG A 182 -7.26 0.16 -18.45
C ARG A 182 -8.64 0.77 -18.44
#